data_daa01c6c1f6888510f0893b904fdb7a8
#
_entry.id   daa01c6c1f6888510f0893b904fdb7a8
#
_cell.length_a   1.000
_cell.length_b   1.000
_cell.length_c   1.000
_cell.angle_alpha   90.00
_cell.angle_beta   90.00
_cell.angle_gamma   90.00
#
_symmetry.space_group_name_H-M   'P 1'
#
loop_
_entity.id
_entity.type
_entity.pdbx_description
1 polymer ?
#
loop_
_entity_poly.entity_id
_entity_poly.type
_entity_poly.pdbx_seq_one_letter_code
_entity_poly.pdbx_strand_id
1 'polypeptide(L)'
;MRVMVLVKATEESEKGFVPSADMSKSMEEMGKFNEELIAAGIMLDGDCDGLKPTSEAKRVAFDGSRRVVIEGPFGTPRHLVAGYWLWEVKDMDEAVAWVKRCPNPMQGPCEIEIRPIYEPSDLE
;
A
#
# COMPACT_ATOMS: atom_id res chain seq x y z
N MET A 1 13.83 7.43 -9.86
CA MET A 1 13.05 7.93 -8.70
C MET A 1 12.33 6.78 -8.05
N ARG A 2 12.50 6.63 -6.74
CA ARG A 2 11.75 5.61 -6.00
C ARG A 2 10.47 6.21 -5.44
N VAL A 3 9.42 5.43 -5.47
CA VAL A 3 8.13 5.82 -4.88
C VAL A 3 7.59 4.70 -4.02
N MET A 4 6.86 5.07 -2.97
CA MET A 4 6.03 4.14 -2.23
C MET A 4 4.60 4.33 -2.70
N VAL A 5 3.98 3.23 -3.09
CA VAL A 5 2.61 3.20 -3.60
C VAL A 5 1.74 2.58 -2.52
N LEU A 6 0.81 3.37 -1.98
CA LEU A 6 0.06 3.04 -0.77
C LEU A 6 -1.40 2.79 -1.11
N VAL A 7 -1.86 1.58 -0.86
CA VAL A 7 -3.29 1.25 -0.99
C VAL A 7 -3.98 1.77 0.25
N LYS A 8 -4.91 2.71 0.08
CA LYS A 8 -5.66 3.25 1.21
C LYS A 8 -6.74 2.25 1.63
N ALA A 9 -6.94 2.12 2.93
CA ALA A 9 -7.92 1.20 3.48
C ALA A 9 -9.35 1.64 3.19
N THR A 10 -10.27 0.71 3.30
CA THR A 10 -11.72 0.92 3.23
C THR A 10 -12.36 0.33 4.48
N GLU A 11 -13.64 0.62 4.71
CA GLU A 11 -14.36 0.00 5.82
C GLU A 11 -14.30 -1.52 5.72
N GLU A 12 -14.44 -2.05 4.50
CA GLU A 12 -14.40 -3.50 4.27
C GLU A 12 -13.02 -4.09 4.58
N SER A 13 -11.93 -3.44 4.15
CA SER A 13 -10.59 -3.95 4.41
C SER A 13 -10.24 -3.93 5.91
N GLU A 14 -10.80 -3.00 6.67
CA GLU A 14 -10.59 -2.92 8.12
C GLU A 14 -11.34 -4.02 8.89
N LYS A 15 -12.30 -4.70 8.27
CA LYS A 15 -12.97 -5.86 8.85
C LYS A 15 -12.13 -7.13 8.75
N GLY A 16 -11.07 -7.11 7.95
CA GLY A 16 -10.17 -8.23 7.78
C GLY A 16 -10.46 -9.03 6.53
N PHE A 17 -9.59 -9.98 6.27
CA PHE A 17 -9.63 -10.84 5.10
C PHE A 17 -10.67 -11.95 5.28
N VAL A 18 -11.61 -12.03 4.33
CA VAL A 18 -12.59 -13.14 4.26
C VAL A 18 -12.36 -13.87 2.94
N PRO A 19 -11.88 -15.13 2.96
CA PRO A 19 -11.66 -15.88 1.73
C PRO A 19 -12.96 -16.05 0.93
N SER A 20 -12.88 -15.79 -0.38
CA SER A 20 -14.00 -15.97 -1.31
C SER A 20 -13.47 -16.26 -2.71
N ALA A 21 -14.35 -16.72 -3.61
CA ALA A 21 -13.96 -16.94 -5.00
C ALA A 21 -13.55 -15.64 -5.69
N ASP A 22 -14.25 -14.54 -5.41
CA ASP A 22 -13.92 -13.22 -5.96
C ASP A 22 -12.56 -12.73 -5.46
N MET A 23 -12.25 -12.99 -4.21
CA MET A 23 -10.95 -12.65 -3.62
C MET A 23 -9.83 -13.44 -4.29
N SER A 24 -10.02 -14.74 -4.53
CA SER A 24 -9.02 -15.58 -5.19
C SER A 24 -8.73 -15.08 -6.60
N LYS A 25 -9.76 -14.66 -7.33
CA LYS A 25 -9.62 -14.09 -8.67
C LYS A 25 -8.87 -12.76 -8.63
N SER A 26 -9.20 -11.90 -7.69
CA SER A 26 -8.52 -10.61 -7.50
C SER A 26 -7.04 -10.80 -7.17
N MET A 27 -6.72 -11.75 -6.33
CA MET A 27 -5.33 -12.08 -5.99
C MET A 27 -4.56 -12.60 -7.19
N GLU A 28 -5.20 -13.39 -8.06
CA GLU A 28 -4.59 -13.88 -9.29
C GLU A 28 -4.30 -12.74 -10.25
N GLU A 29 -5.25 -11.81 -10.43
CA GLU A 29 -5.07 -10.64 -11.28
C GLU A 29 -3.96 -9.74 -10.75
N MET A 30 -3.91 -9.53 -9.44
CA MET A 30 -2.87 -8.74 -8.79
C MET A 30 -1.49 -9.40 -8.95
N GLY A 31 -1.43 -10.73 -8.84
CA GLY A 31 -0.20 -11.47 -9.08
C GLY A 31 0.34 -11.26 -10.48
N LYS A 32 -0.54 -11.26 -11.49
CA LYS A 32 -0.15 -10.98 -12.88
C LYS A 32 0.36 -9.56 -13.06
N PHE A 33 -0.30 -8.59 -12.44
CA PHE A 33 0.15 -7.20 -12.46
C PHE A 33 1.54 -7.05 -11.83
N ASN A 34 1.78 -7.70 -10.70
CA ASN A 34 3.08 -7.69 -10.03
C ASN A 34 4.17 -8.32 -10.92
N GLU A 35 3.86 -9.40 -11.63
CA GLU A 35 4.79 -10.00 -12.59
C GLU A 35 5.16 -9.02 -13.71
N GLU A 36 4.19 -8.24 -14.21
CA GLU A 36 4.46 -7.21 -15.21
C GLU A 36 5.38 -6.12 -14.68
N LEU A 37 5.18 -5.69 -13.43
CA LEU A 37 6.04 -4.70 -12.78
C LEU A 37 7.48 -5.20 -12.67
N ILE A 38 7.65 -6.45 -12.28
CA ILE A 38 8.97 -7.08 -12.16
C ILE A 38 9.62 -7.19 -13.53
N ALA A 39 8.88 -7.67 -14.53
CA ALA A 39 9.40 -7.82 -15.90
C ALA A 39 9.80 -6.48 -16.52
N ALA A 40 9.11 -5.40 -16.18
CA ALA A 40 9.41 -4.06 -16.66
C ALA A 40 10.56 -3.37 -15.89
N GLY A 41 11.06 -4.01 -14.83
CA GLY A 41 12.12 -3.42 -14.00
C GLY A 41 11.62 -2.33 -13.07
N ILE A 42 10.31 -2.25 -12.83
CA ILE A 42 9.69 -1.25 -11.96
C ILE A 42 9.75 -1.68 -10.50
N MET A 43 9.66 -2.97 -10.23
CA MET A 43 9.65 -3.51 -8.88
C MET A 43 10.55 -4.73 -8.77
N LEU A 44 11.21 -4.88 -7.61
CA LEU A 44 11.89 -6.11 -7.26
C LEU A 44 10.90 -7.10 -6.64
N ASP A 45 11.14 -8.39 -6.82
CA ASP A 45 10.29 -9.41 -6.23
C ASP A 45 10.28 -9.27 -4.70
N GLY A 46 9.10 -9.29 -4.11
CA GLY A 46 8.93 -9.14 -2.67
C GLY A 46 8.75 -7.72 -2.16
N ASP A 47 8.86 -6.71 -3.02
CA ASP A 47 8.70 -5.30 -2.62
C ASP A 47 7.23 -4.85 -2.59
N CYS A 48 6.33 -5.72 -2.19
CA CYS A 48 4.92 -5.41 -2.01
C CYS A 48 4.30 -6.34 -0.98
N ASP A 49 3.40 -5.81 -0.16
CA ASP A 49 2.67 -6.60 0.84
C ASP A 49 1.33 -5.97 1.17
N GLY A 50 0.39 -6.82 1.55
CA GLY A 50 -0.84 -6.40 2.20
C GLY A 50 -0.63 -6.28 3.70
N LEU A 51 -1.36 -5.39 4.32
CA LEU A 51 -1.32 -5.17 5.76
C LEU A 51 -2.62 -5.65 6.40
N LYS A 52 -2.51 -6.24 7.58
CA LYS A 52 -3.67 -6.63 8.38
C LYS A 52 -4.42 -5.39 8.86
N PRO A 53 -5.69 -5.52 9.24
CA PRO A 53 -6.47 -4.41 9.77
C PRO A 53 -5.82 -3.77 10.98
N THR A 54 -6.10 -2.48 11.22
CA THR A 54 -5.52 -1.76 12.35
C THR A 54 -6.01 -2.26 13.72
N SER A 55 -7.07 -3.08 13.76
CA SER A 55 -7.47 -3.78 14.98
C SER A 55 -6.35 -4.67 15.53
N GLU A 56 -5.40 -5.09 14.70
CA GLU A 56 -4.25 -5.89 15.10
C GLU A 56 -2.97 -5.03 15.24
N ALA A 57 -3.09 -3.73 15.09
CA ALA A 57 -1.96 -2.82 15.10
C ALA A 57 -1.82 -2.09 16.43
N LYS A 58 -0.66 -1.49 16.63
CA LYS A 58 -0.38 -0.63 17.77
C LYS A 58 0.36 0.60 17.30
N ARG A 59 0.16 1.70 18.01
CA ARG A 59 0.96 2.92 17.82
C ARG A 59 1.68 3.20 19.12
N VAL A 60 2.85 3.82 19.01
CA VAL A 60 3.59 4.32 20.17
C VAL A 60 3.69 5.83 20.02
N ALA A 61 3.10 6.56 20.94
CA ALA A 61 3.14 8.02 20.95
C ALA A 61 4.37 8.51 21.70
N PHE A 62 5.07 9.47 21.11
CA PHE A 62 6.28 10.07 21.66
C PHE A 62 5.98 11.50 22.09
N ASP A 63 6.30 11.81 23.35
CA ASP A 63 6.19 13.16 23.88
C ASP A 63 7.36 13.35 24.86
N GLY A 64 8.43 14.01 24.38
CA GLY A 64 9.67 14.09 25.15
C GLY A 64 10.21 12.69 25.43
N SER A 65 10.41 12.37 26.72
CA SER A 65 10.86 11.03 27.14
C SER A 65 9.71 10.03 27.30
N ARG A 66 8.47 10.50 27.19
CA ARG A 66 7.28 9.63 27.35
C ARG A 66 7.08 8.77 26.12
N ARG A 67 6.62 7.55 26.36
CA ARG A 67 6.27 6.58 25.32
C ARG A 67 4.96 5.91 25.72
N VAL A 68 3.91 6.12 24.93
CA VAL A 68 2.59 5.59 25.25
C VAL A 68 2.15 4.66 24.12
N VAL A 69 1.78 3.45 24.47
CA VAL A 69 1.27 2.47 23.51
C VAL A 69 -0.23 2.68 23.33
N ILE A 70 -0.66 2.77 22.08
CA ILE A 70 -2.06 2.95 21.71
C ILE A 70 -2.48 1.72 20.92
N GLU A 71 -3.54 1.03 21.41
CA GLU A 71 -4.10 -0.13 20.74
C GLU A 71 -4.99 0.32 19.58
N GLY A 72 -4.92 -0.41 18.44
CA GLY A 72 -5.88 -0.22 17.36
C GLY A 72 -7.28 -0.73 17.73
N PRO A 73 -8.29 -0.52 16.84
CA PRO A 73 -8.19 0.13 15.54
C PRO A 73 -8.05 1.65 15.59
N PHE A 74 -7.66 2.25 14.46
CA PHE A 74 -7.40 3.69 14.39
C PHE A 74 -8.29 4.37 13.36
N GLY A 75 -9.01 5.39 13.76
CA GLY A 75 -9.62 6.43 12.95
C GLY A 75 -10.39 6.02 11.69
N THR A 76 -10.38 6.92 10.73
CA THR A 76 -11.10 6.78 9.46
C THR A 76 -10.33 5.90 8.49
N PRO A 77 -10.95 4.83 7.92
CA PRO A 77 -10.25 3.90 7.05
C PRO A 77 -9.45 4.55 5.91
N ARG A 78 -10.02 5.55 5.23
CA ARG A 78 -9.33 6.22 4.12
C ARG A 78 -8.02 6.91 4.52
N HIS A 79 -7.78 7.11 5.82
CA HIS A 79 -6.53 7.66 6.34
C HIS A 79 -5.52 6.58 6.69
N LEU A 80 -5.90 5.31 6.52
CA LEU A 80 -5.09 4.16 6.88
C LEU A 80 -4.53 3.50 5.63
N VAL A 81 -3.50 2.68 5.80
CA VAL A 81 -2.85 1.97 4.69
C VAL A 81 -3.17 0.49 4.80
N ALA A 82 -3.65 -0.11 3.71
CA ALA A 82 -3.99 -1.53 3.65
C ALA A 82 -2.95 -2.37 2.90
N GLY A 83 -2.03 -1.73 2.20
CA GLY A 83 -0.99 -2.42 1.48
C GLY A 83 -0.04 -1.44 0.81
N TYR A 84 1.05 -1.96 0.27
CA TYR A 84 2.05 -1.08 -0.35
C TYR A 84 2.86 -1.81 -1.41
N TRP A 85 3.46 -1.01 -2.30
CA TRP A 85 4.53 -1.39 -3.22
C TRP A 85 5.68 -0.40 -3.09
N LEU A 86 6.88 -0.86 -3.40
CA LEU A 86 8.05 -0.01 -3.61
C LEU A 86 8.45 -0.13 -5.08
N TRP A 87 8.44 0.98 -5.81
CA TRP A 87 8.76 1.01 -7.24
C TRP A 87 9.91 1.94 -7.53
N GLU A 88 10.67 1.59 -8.58
CA GLU A 88 11.65 2.46 -9.22
C GLU A 88 11.04 2.91 -10.54
N VAL A 89 10.79 4.19 -10.69
CA VAL A 89 10.17 4.77 -11.88
C VAL A 89 11.00 5.94 -12.39
N LYS A 90 10.78 6.30 -13.64
CA LYS A 90 11.45 7.44 -14.26
C LYS A 90 10.98 8.77 -13.65
N ASP A 91 9.67 8.90 -13.47
CA ASP A 91 9.02 10.10 -12.94
C ASP A 91 7.64 9.76 -12.40
N MET A 92 6.96 10.77 -11.85
CA MET A 92 5.62 10.57 -11.29
C MET A 92 4.60 10.17 -12.34
N ASP A 93 4.72 10.68 -13.57
CA ASP A 93 3.79 10.33 -14.65
C ASP A 93 3.85 8.84 -14.97
N GLU A 94 5.04 8.26 -14.96
CA GLU A 94 5.19 6.80 -15.15
C GLU A 94 4.53 6.03 -14.01
N ALA A 95 4.72 6.49 -12.77
CA ALA A 95 4.09 5.85 -11.61
C ALA A 95 2.56 5.88 -11.72
N VAL A 96 2.00 7.03 -12.09
CA VAL A 96 0.55 7.19 -12.28
C VAL A 96 0.04 6.26 -13.40
N ALA A 97 0.78 6.18 -14.50
CA ALA A 97 0.40 5.30 -15.61
C ALA A 97 0.34 3.82 -15.17
N TRP A 98 1.30 3.38 -14.37
CA TRP A 98 1.28 2.01 -13.84
C TRP A 98 0.13 1.79 -12.87
N VAL A 99 -0.15 2.75 -11.96
CA VAL A 99 -1.27 2.61 -11.02
C VAL A 99 -2.60 2.52 -11.77
N LYS A 100 -2.77 3.27 -12.85
CA LYS A 100 -4.00 3.18 -13.66
C LYS A 100 -4.21 1.80 -14.28
N ARG A 101 -3.17 1.00 -14.45
CA ARG A 101 -3.25 -0.37 -14.96
C ARG A 101 -3.50 -1.40 -13.86
N CYS A 102 -3.36 -1.00 -12.61
CA CYS A 102 -3.52 -1.89 -11.47
C CYS A 102 -4.98 -2.37 -11.36
N PRO A 103 -5.21 -3.67 -11.16
CA PRO A 103 -6.54 -4.14 -10.79
C PRO A 103 -6.96 -3.46 -9.48
N ASN A 104 -8.23 -3.13 -9.34
CA ASN A 104 -8.71 -2.53 -8.10
C ASN A 104 -8.45 -3.49 -6.94
N PRO A 105 -7.65 -3.11 -5.94
CA PRO A 105 -7.34 -3.99 -4.81
C PRO A 105 -8.51 -4.18 -3.84
N MET A 106 -9.56 -3.39 -4.00
CA MET A 106 -10.75 -3.41 -3.15
C MET A 106 -11.98 -3.78 -3.96
N GLN A 107 -13.08 -4.09 -3.29
CA GLN A 107 -14.35 -4.44 -3.96
C GLN A 107 -15.20 -3.23 -4.32
N GLY A 108 -14.81 -2.05 -3.94
CA GLY A 108 -15.53 -0.82 -4.19
C GLY A 108 -14.59 0.34 -4.46
N PRO A 109 -15.08 1.57 -4.43
CA PRO A 109 -14.23 2.74 -4.61
C PRO A 109 -13.11 2.76 -3.57
N CYS A 110 -11.91 3.03 -4.03
CA CYS A 110 -10.75 3.18 -3.15
C CYS A 110 -9.73 4.09 -3.82
N GLU A 111 -8.71 4.45 -3.07
CA GLU A 111 -7.65 5.30 -3.57
C GLU A 111 -6.29 4.63 -3.35
N ILE A 112 -5.37 4.93 -4.27
CA ILE A 112 -3.97 4.54 -4.12
C ILE A 112 -3.17 5.84 -4.15
N GLU A 113 -2.34 6.02 -3.13
CA GLU A 113 -1.49 7.20 -2.99
C GLU A 113 -0.08 6.86 -3.45
N ILE A 114 0.55 7.75 -4.22
CA ILE A 114 1.92 7.59 -4.69
C ILE A 114 2.77 8.65 -4.00
N ARG A 115 3.77 8.22 -3.21
CA ARG A 115 4.65 9.11 -2.46
C ARG A 115 6.09 8.95 -2.91
N PRO A 116 6.73 10.00 -3.44
CA PRO A 116 8.16 9.94 -3.71
C PRO A 116 8.93 9.72 -2.41
N ILE A 117 9.98 8.90 -2.50
CA ILE A 117 10.85 8.63 -1.37
C ILE A 117 12.02 9.62 -1.45
N TYR A 118 12.46 10.14 -0.31
CA TYR A 118 13.64 10.98 -0.28
C TYR A 118 14.86 10.26 -0.86
N GLU A 119 15.56 10.92 -1.74
CA GLU A 119 16.84 10.46 -2.25
C GLU A 119 17.97 11.23 -1.53
N PRO A 120 19.20 10.69 -1.49
CA PRO A 120 20.29 11.40 -0.83
C PRO A 120 20.49 12.84 -1.32
N SER A 121 20.29 13.08 -2.64
CA SER A 121 20.41 14.41 -3.22
C SER A 121 19.37 15.41 -2.70
N ASP A 122 18.22 14.93 -2.25
CA ASP A 122 17.18 15.78 -1.70
C ASP A 122 17.55 16.34 -0.33
N LEU A 123 18.50 15.69 0.36
CA LEU A 123 18.89 16.00 1.73
C LEU A 123 20.20 16.79 1.80
N GLU A 124 20.79 17.11 0.66
CA GLU A 124 22.02 17.89 0.55
C GLU A 124 21.77 19.40 0.57
#